data_b8ad640ae482c5394ec4b9f1b7318435
#
_entry.id   b8ad640ae482c5394ec4b9f1b7318435
#
_cell.length_a   1.000
_cell.length_b   1.000
_cell.length_c   1.000
_cell.angle_alpha   90.00
_cell.angle_beta   90.00
_cell.angle_gamma   90.00
#
_symmetry.space_group_name_H-M   'P 1'
#
loop_
_entity.id
_entity.type
_entity.pdbx_description
1 polymer ?
#
loop_
_entity_poly.entity_id
_entity_poly.type
_entity_poly.pdbx_seq_one_letter_code
_entity_poly.pdbx_strand_id
1 'polypeptide(L)'
;MFIRSLLLVGLFVTGSAHAAEVPSPLDQDVGKSRPLVVVARTDADPTLVNLKKALDEPANQQAFNERNMVLYTIVGIVGKRDGKELDPQSTMSLIRGLKPGMIIDDAKVILIGKDGEKKLEKVGVVAPADLFKTVDELPEQEKNIAPAVAEETKSVPAGKAAKAVKPAQAVKPLED
;
A
#
# COMPACT_ATOMS: atom_id res chain seq x y z
N MET A 1 -54.65 -37.05 -22.67
CA MET A 1 -53.24 -36.75 -23.08
C MET A 1 -52.77 -35.54 -22.29
N PHE A 2 -52.04 -35.75 -21.23
CA PHE A 2 -51.53 -34.67 -20.39
C PHE A 2 -50.06 -34.46 -20.72
N ILE A 3 -49.76 -33.29 -21.34
CA ILE A 3 -48.38 -32.86 -21.62
C ILE A 3 -47.85 -32.20 -20.37
N ARG A 4 -46.96 -32.87 -19.66
CA ARG A 4 -46.21 -32.29 -18.52
C ARG A 4 -45.06 -31.43 -19.04
N SER A 5 -45.25 -30.11 -19.02
CA SER A 5 -44.16 -29.16 -19.25
C SER A 5 -43.22 -29.14 -18.05
N LEU A 6 -42.02 -29.68 -18.23
CA LEU A 6 -40.91 -29.63 -17.26
C LEU A 6 -40.21 -28.30 -17.44
N LEU A 7 -40.46 -27.33 -16.55
CA LEU A 7 -39.73 -26.06 -16.46
C LEU A 7 -38.38 -26.33 -15.77
N LEU A 8 -37.32 -26.34 -16.55
CA LEU A 8 -35.94 -26.42 -16.09
C LEU A 8 -35.49 -25.01 -15.70
N VAL A 9 -35.55 -24.70 -14.41
CA VAL A 9 -35.00 -23.47 -13.85
C VAL A 9 -33.49 -23.65 -13.72
N GLY A 10 -32.73 -23.11 -14.69
CA GLY A 10 -31.27 -23.04 -14.63
C GLY A 10 -30.82 -21.98 -13.62
N LEU A 11 -30.27 -22.42 -12.51
CA LEU A 11 -29.66 -21.59 -11.50
C LEU A 11 -28.29 -21.13 -12.03
N PHE A 12 -28.22 -19.93 -12.60
CA PHE A 12 -26.93 -19.27 -12.93
C PHE A 12 -26.27 -18.79 -11.64
N VAL A 13 -25.36 -19.57 -11.10
CA VAL A 13 -24.42 -19.12 -10.07
C VAL A 13 -23.35 -18.29 -10.76
N THR A 14 -23.50 -16.97 -10.79
CA THR A 14 -22.43 -16.04 -11.19
C THR A 14 -21.42 -15.98 -10.06
N GLY A 15 -20.42 -16.87 -10.11
CA GLY A 15 -19.25 -16.78 -9.26
C GLY A 15 -18.47 -15.50 -9.60
N SER A 16 -18.55 -14.49 -8.74
CA SER A 16 -17.66 -13.33 -8.80
C SER A 16 -16.25 -13.82 -8.48
N ALA A 17 -15.44 -14.08 -9.51
CA ALA A 17 -14.01 -14.28 -9.36
C ALA A 17 -13.40 -12.96 -8.90
N HIS A 18 -13.26 -12.78 -7.60
CA HIS A 18 -12.39 -11.75 -7.06
C HIS A 18 -10.97 -12.20 -7.40
N ALA A 19 -10.35 -11.53 -8.38
CA ALA A 19 -8.92 -11.65 -8.57
C ALA A 19 -8.29 -11.19 -7.25
N ALA A 20 -7.67 -12.11 -6.52
CA ALA A 20 -6.94 -11.78 -5.31
C ALA A 20 -5.82 -10.80 -5.71
N GLU A 21 -5.98 -9.56 -5.33
CA GLU A 21 -4.95 -8.54 -5.55
C GLU A 21 -3.74 -8.94 -4.70
N VAL A 22 -2.59 -9.18 -5.36
CA VAL A 22 -1.36 -9.54 -4.66
C VAL A 22 -0.97 -8.35 -3.78
N PRO A 23 -0.87 -8.54 -2.45
CA PRO A 23 -0.53 -7.45 -1.54
C PRO A 23 0.80 -6.83 -1.95
N SER A 24 0.91 -5.52 -1.78
CA SER A 24 2.17 -4.82 -2.06
C SER A 24 3.27 -5.30 -1.13
N PRO A 25 4.51 -5.49 -1.61
CA PRO A 25 5.64 -5.77 -0.71
C PRO A 25 5.80 -4.73 0.41
N LEU A 26 5.32 -3.51 0.21
CA LEU A 26 5.34 -2.45 1.23
C LEU A 26 4.41 -2.74 2.41
N ASP A 27 3.31 -3.46 2.21
CA ASP A 27 2.34 -3.78 3.26
C ASP A 27 2.97 -4.60 4.39
N GLN A 28 3.96 -5.45 4.06
CA GLN A 28 4.70 -6.23 5.05
C GLN A 28 5.65 -5.38 5.91
N ASP A 29 6.01 -4.18 5.44
CA ASP A 29 6.90 -3.25 6.13
C ASP A 29 6.14 -2.24 7.01
N VAL A 30 4.82 -2.13 6.85
CA VAL A 30 3.98 -1.25 7.68
C VAL A 30 4.13 -1.61 9.15
N GLY A 31 4.39 -0.61 9.97
CA GLY A 31 4.65 -0.75 11.40
C GLY A 31 6.04 -1.31 11.77
N LYS A 32 6.80 -1.84 10.82
CA LYS A 32 8.09 -2.51 11.06
C LYS A 32 9.26 -1.68 10.57
N SER A 33 9.26 -1.33 9.30
CA SER A 33 10.37 -0.67 8.62
C SER A 33 9.92 0.51 7.78
N ARG A 34 10.91 1.30 7.34
CA ARG A 34 10.72 2.46 6.47
C ARG A 34 11.33 2.15 5.11
N PRO A 35 10.50 1.83 4.10
CA PRO A 35 10.98 1.58 2.76
C PRO A 35 11.57 2.84 2.13
N LEU A 36 12.81 2.73 1.66
CA LEU A 36 13.45 3.66 0.76
C LEU A 36 13.42 3.06 -0.64
N VAL A 37 12.61 3.60 -1.52
CA VAL A 37 12.41 3.06 -2.87
C VAL A 37 13.11 3.94 -3.88
N VAL A 38 13.98 3.33 -4.68
CA VAL A 38 14.65 4.01 -5.80
C VAL A 38 14.12 3.41 -7.09
N VAL A 39 13.51 4.24 -7.94
CA VAL A 39 12.99 3.85 -9.23
C VAL A 39 13.85 4.44 -10.33
N ALA A 40 14.53 3.60 -11.09
CA ALA A 40 15.45 3.98 -12.15
C ALA A 40 15.11 3.30 -13.47
N ARG A 41 15.57 3.85 -14.57
CA ARG A 41 15.43 3.21 -15.90
C ARG A 41 16.46 2.11 -16.12
N THR A 42 17.66 2.32 -15.61
CA THR A 42 18.80 1.42 -15.79
C THR A 42 19.58 1.27 -14.48
N ASP A 43 20.31 0.17 -14.36
CA ASP A 43 21.21 -0.07 -13.23
C ASP A 43 22.39 0.93 -13.17
N ALA A 44 22.72 1.56 -14.30
CA ALA A 44 23.81 2.52 -14.42
C ALA A 44 23.36 3.97 -14.08
N ASP A 45 22.11 4.16 -13.64
CA ASP A 45 21.62 5.48 -13.24
C ASP A 45 22.50 6.08 -12.13
N PRO A 46 23.04 7.30 -12.31
CA PRO A 46 23.97 7.90 -11.35
C PRO A 46 23.38 8.06 -9.96
N THR A 47 22.08 8.39 -9.85
CA THR A 47 21.39 8.52 -8.58
C THR A 47 21.36 7.19 -7.83
N LEU A 48 21.01 6.10 -8.54
CA LEU A 48 20.95 4.76 -7.97
C LEU A 48 22.34 4.29 -7.53
N VAL A 49 23.34 4.45 -8.39
CA VAL A 49 24.73 4.01 -8.14
C VAL A 49 25.33 4.77 -6.97
N ASN A 50 25.22 6.11 -6.95
CA ASN A 50 25.77 6.93 -5.89
C ASN A 50 25.07 6.68 -4.54
N LEU A 51 23.76 6.55 -4.55
CA LEU A 51 23.01 6.28 -3.33
C LEU A 51 23.37 4.90 -2.74
N LYS A 52 23.43 3.86 -3.57
CA LYS A 52 23.89 2.53 -3.12
C LYS A 52 25.28 2.58 -2.52
N LYS A 53 26.25 3.18 -3.22
CA LYS A 53 27.61 3.34 -2.74
C LYS A 53 27.68 4.09 -1.40
N ALA A 54 26.89 5.16 -1.28
CA ALA A 54 26.85 5.93 -0.04
C ALA A 54 26.21 5.14 1.11
N LEU A 55 25.20 4.31 0.85
CA LEU A 55 24.57 3.44 1.86
C LEU A 55 25.44 2.25 2.25
N ASP A 56 26.38 1.84 1.40
CA ASP A 56 27.36 0.77 1.70
C ASP A 56 28.47 1.24 2.64
N GLU A 57 28.61 2.55 2.87
CA GLU A 57 29.54 3.10 3.86
C GLU A 57 29.10 2.68 5.28
N PRO A 58 30.03 2.17 6.14
CA PRO A 58 29.67 1.61 7.45
C PRO A 58 28.85 2.56 8.35
N ALA A 59 29.18 3.84 8.35
CA ALA A 59 28.46 4.85 9.13
C ALA A 59 27.02 5.06 8.65
N ASN A 60 26.83 5.11 7.32
CA ASN A 60 25.51 5.26 6.72
C ASN A 60 24.68 3.97 6.86
N GLN A 61 25.32 2.80 6.73
CA GLN A 61 24.67 1.51 6.93
C GLN A 61 24.15 1.37 8.37
N GLN A 62 24.97 1.75 9.36
CA GLN A 62 24.53 1.77 10.75
C GLN A 62 23.34 2.73 10.94
N ALA A 63 23.46 3.95 10.47
CA ALA A 63 22.39 4.96 10.58
C ALA A 63 21.08 4.52 9.89
N PHE A 64 21.19 3.80 8.76
CA PHE A 64 20.08 3.22 8.02
C PHE A 64 19.38 2.13 8.84
N ASN A 65 20.15 1.23 9.43
CA ASN A 65 19.64 0.13 10.27
C ASN A 65 18.99 0.64 11.56
N GLU A 66 19.60 1.63 12.24
CA GLU A 66 19.06 2.25 13.45
C GLU A 66 17.66 2.85 13.22
N ARG A 67 17.41 3.34 12.00
CA ARG A 67 16.11 3.92 11.61
C ARG A 67 15.14 2.87 11.05
N ASN A 68 15.48 1.59 11.10
CA ASN A 68 14.70 0.49 10.53
C ASN A 68 14.34 0.75 9.05
N MET A 69 15.28 1.23 8.27
CA MET A 69 15.07 1.47 6.85
C MET A 69 15.35 0.20 6.05
N VAL A 70 14.66 0.04 4.91
CA VAL A 70 14.79 -1.09 3.98
C VAL A 70 14.90 -0.55 2.58
N LEU A 71 15.92 -1.00 1.82
CA LEU A 71 16.15 -0.52 0.48
C LEU A 71 15.36 -1.34 -0.56
N TYR A 72 14.49 -0.68 -1.29
CA TYR A 72 13.86 -1.20 -2.49
C TYR A 72 14.48 -0.52 -3.72
N THR A 73 14.79 -1.30 -4.74
CA THR A 73 15.22 -0.76 -6.04
C THR A 73 14.33 -1.32 -7.13
N ILE A 74 13.85 -0.45 -8.01
CA ILE A 74 13.08 -0.83 -9.19
C ILE A 74 13.85 -0.33 -10.41
N VAL A 75 14.29 -1.25 -11.25
CA VAL A 75 14.98 -0.93 -12.50
C VAL A 75 14.16 -1.47 -13.66
N GLY A 76 13.56 -0.58 -14.43
CA GLY A 76 12.59 -0.97 -15.44
C GLY A 76 11.39 -1.68 -14.79
N ILE A 77 11.33 -3.00 -14.96
CA ILE A 77 10.26 -3.88 -14.39
C ILE A 77 10.81 -4.87 -13.36
N VAL A 78 12.08 -4.79 -12.99
CA VAL A 78 12.72 -5.67 -12.02
C VAL A 78 12.80 -4.95 -10.68
N GLY A 79 12.13 -5.49 -9.67
CA GLY A 79 12.19 -5.01 -8.31
C GLY A 79 13.14 -5.84 -7.45
N LYS A 80 13.84 -5.19 -6.51
CA LYS A 80 14.66 -5.86 -5.49
C LYS A 80 14.38 -5.24 -4.13
N ARG A 81 14.43 -6.07 -3.09
CA ARG A 81 14.40 -5.67 -1.67
C ARG A 81 15.70 -6.12 -1.01
N ASP A 82 16.46 -5.19 -0.46
CA ASP A 82 17.80 -5.45 0.12
C ASP A 82 18.70 -6.31 -0.80
N GLY A 83 18.69 -6.00 -2.09
CA GLY A 83 19.43 -6.72 -3.11
C GLY A 83 18.83 -8.05 -3.58
N LYS A 84 17.81 -8.58 -2.91
CA LYS A 84 17.08 -9.79 -3.32
C LYS A 84 15.98 -9.45 -4.30
N GLU A 85 15.91 -10.18 -5.40
CA GLU A 85 14.90 -9.97 -6.43
C GLU A 85 13.50 -10.32 -5.93
N LEU A 86 12.54 -9.47 -6.23
CA LEU A 86 11.12 -9.68 -6.00
C LEU A 86 10.53 -10.45 -7.18
N ASP A 87 9.49 -11.22 -6.93
CA ASP A 87 8.73 -11.81 -8.02
C ASP A 87 8.04 -10.73 -8.88
N PRO A 88 7.73 -11.03 -10.15
CA PRO A 88 7.16 -10.04 -11.06
C PRO A 88 5.83 -9.46 -10.61
N GLN A 89 4.99 -10.24 -9.95
CA GLN A 89 3.68 -9.77 -9.47
C GLN A 89 3.84 -8.78 -8.32
N SER A 90 4.70 -9.09 -7.35
CA SER A 90 5.08 -8.20 -6.25
C SER A 90 5.72 -6.92 -6.76
N THR A 91 6.60 -6.99 -7.76
CA THR A 91 7.20 -5.81 -8.39
C THR A 91 6.13 -4.93 -9.04
N MET A 92 5.20 -5.51 -9.79
CA MET A 92 4.12 -4.76 -10.43
C MET A 92 3.14 -4.16 -9.41
N SER A 93 2.86 -4.88 -8.30
CA SER A 93 2.05 -4.36 -7.20
C SER A 93 2.74 -3.16 -6.53
N LEU A 94 4.05 -3.25 -6.30
CA LEU A 94 4.88 -2.17 -5.78
C LEU A 94 4.83 -0.92 -6.67
N ILE A 95 5.07 -1.08 -7.98
CA ILE A 95 5.02 0.02 -8.96
C ILE A 95 3.62 0.66 -8.98
N ARG A 96 2.57 -0.16 -8.98
CA ARG A 96 1.19 0.30 -9.01
C ARG A 96 0.82 1.08 -7.74
N GLY A 97 1.26 0.60 -6.58
CA GLY A 97 1.03 1.27 -5.29
C GLY A 97 1.77 2.60 -5.18
N LEU A 98 3.03 2.63 -5.61
CA LEU A 98 3.86 3.85 -5.56
C LEU A 98 3.42 4.93 -6.54
N LYS A 99 2.89 4.54 -7.72
CA LYS A 99 2.55 5.46 -8.81
C LYS A 99 3.69 6.46 -9.10
N PRO A 100 4.91 5.99 -9.37
CA PRO A 100 6.08 6.86 -9.49
C PRO A 100 5.97 7.83 -10.68
N GLY A 101 5.01 7.60 -11.57
CA GLY A 101 4.88 8.34 -12.81
C GLY A 101 5.92 7.92 -13.85
N MET A 102 6.12 8.75 -14.86
CA MET A 102 7.11 8.51 -15.90
C MET A 102 8.51 8.90 -15.40
N ILE A 103 9.47 7.99 -15.52
CA ILE A 103 10.89 8.26 -15.24
C ILE A 103 11.54 8.59 -16.59
N ILE A 104 11.85 9.87 -16.79
CA ILE A 104 12.38 10.35 -18.09
C ILE A 104 13.90 10.40 -18.06
N ASP A 105 14.48 11.13 -17.12
CA ASP A 105 15.92 11.38 -17.06
C ASP A 105 16.55 10.71 -15.83
N ASP A 106 16.36 11.27 -14.65
CA ASP A 106 16.98 10.81 -13.42
C ASP A 106 16.07 9.84 -12.63
N ALA A 107 16.69 9.00 -11.82
CA ALA A 107 15.96 8.12 -10.91
C ALA A 107 15.16 8.92 -9.89
N LYS A 108 14.05 8.33 -9.47
CA LYS A 108 13.18 8.87 -8.42
C LYS A 108 13.45 8.14 -7.11
N VAL A 109 13.63 8.91 -6.04
CA VAL A 109 13.83 8.41 -4.67
C VAL A 109 12.58 8.72 -3.86
N ILE A 110 11.99 7.70 -3.26
CA ILE A 110 10.76 7.78 -2.48
C ILE A 110 11.03 7.19 -1.10
N LEU A 111 10.80 7.96 -0.04
CA LEU A 111 10.83 7.49 1.33
C LEU A 111 9.41 7.27 1.84
N ILE A 112 9.17 6.12 2.44
CA ILE A 112 7.89 5.72 3.01
C ILE A 112 8.05 5.57 4.52
N GLY A 113 7.09 6.07 5.28
CA GLY A 113 7.05 5.93 6.73
C GLY A 113 6.59 4.55 7.18
N LYS A 114 6.68 4.26 8.47
CA LYS A 114 6.10 3.05 9.07
C LYS A 114 4.58 2.99 8.95
N ASP A 115 3.94 4.13 8.75
CA ASP A 115 2.50 4.26 8.48
C ASP A 115 2.10 3.87 7.05
N GLY A 116 3.08 3.56 6.18
CA GLY A 116 2.87 3.24 4.77
C GLY A 116 2.69 4.47 3.88
N GLU A 117 2.78 5.69 4.41
CA GLU A 117 2.63 6.93 3.65
C GLU A 117 3.97 7.42 3.07
N LYS A 118 3.89 8.09 1.92
CA LYS A 118 5.06 8.77 1.33
C LYS A 118 5.45 9.98 2.19
N LYS A 119 6.68 10.01 2.68
CA LYS A 119 7.25 11.13 3.45
C LYS A 119 8.15 12.02 2.62
N LEU A 120 8.79 11.46 1.59
CA LEU A 120 9.64 12.20 0.66
C LEU A 120 9.50 11.61 -0.73
N GLU A 121 9.48 12.46 -1.75
CA GLU A 121 9.61 12.08 -3.15
C GLU A 121 10.51 13.10 -3.84
N LYS A 122 11.67 12.66 -4.33
CA LYS A 122 12.64 13.51 -5.04
C LYS A 122 13.11 12.82 -6.32
N VAL A 123 13.43 13.62 -7.32
CA VAL A 123 14.07 13.19 -8.56
C VAL A 123 15.54 13.58 -8.52
N GLY A 124 16.42 12.69 -8.97
CA GLY A 124 17.86 12.93 -9.01
C GLY A 124 18.56 12.61 -7.69
N VAL A 125 19.77 13.11 -7.55
CA VAL A 125 20.69 12.76 -6.45
C VAL A 125 20.13 13.19 -5.09
N VAL A 126 20.14 12.26 -4.15
CA VAL A 126 19.74 12.48 -2.74
C VAL A 126 20.87 12.00 -1.84
N ALA A 127 21.32 12.85 -0.93
CA ALA A 127 22.31 12.45 0.08
C ALA A 127 21.65 11.61 1.17
N PRO A 128 22.30 10.54 1.69
CA PRO A 128 21.79 9.76 2.83
C PRO A 128 21.46 10.62 4.05
N ALA A 129 22.26 11.65 4.32
CA ALA A 129 22.04 12.58 5.42
C ALA A 129 20.67 13.29 5.34
N ASP A 130 20.22 13.66 4.14
CA ASP A 130 18.91 14.31 3.96
C ASP A 130 17.77 13.32 4.25
N LEU A 131 17.96 12.04 3.88
CA LEU A 131 16.99 10.97 4.17
C LEU A 131 16.89 10.74 5.67
N PHE A 132 18.04 10.62 6.35
CA PHE A 132 18.09 10.41 7.79
C PHE A 132 17.47 11.58 8.55
N LYS A 133 17.79 12.80 8.16
CA LYS A 133 17.16 14.00 8.71
C LYS A 133 15.64 13.99 8.56
N THR A 134 15.13 13.65 7.37
CA THR A 134 13.69 13.54 7.14
C THR A 134 13.05 12.50 8.07
N VAL A 135 13.69 11.34 8.28
CA VAL A 135 13.20 10.32 9.21
C VAL A 135 13.20 10.81 10.66
N ASP A 136 14.26 11.53 11.06
CA ASP A 136 14.41 12.02 12.43
C ASP A 136 13.42 13.16 12.76
N GLU A 137 12.98 13.91 11.75
CA GLU A 137 11.97 14.96 11.86
C GLU A 137 10.51 14.43 11.84
N LEU A 138 10.29 13.13 11.59
CA LEU A 138 8.94 12.55 11.61
C LEU A 138 8.30 12.61 13.00
N PRO A 139 6.97 12.77 13.09
CA PRO A 139 6.25 12.79 14.36
C PRO A 139 6.49 11.51 15.18
N GLU A 140 6.45 11.63 16.51
CA GLU A 140 6.64 10.50 17.44
C GLU A 140 5.61 9.39 17.23
N GLN A 141 4.39 9.74 16.80
CA GLN A 141 3.35 8.76 16.46
C GLN A 141 3.82 7.83 15.33
N GLU A 142 4.47 8.36 14.30
CA GLU A 142 5.01 7.56 13.21
C GLU A 142 6.19 6.71 13.67
N LYS A 143 7.04 7.24 14.54
CA LYS A 143 8.20 6.51 15.07
C LYS A 143 7.81 5.31 15.91
N ASN A 144 6.68 5.39 16.61
CA ASN A 144 6.18 4.41 17.56
C ASN A 144 5.06 3.49 17.02
N ILE A 145 4.77 3.52 15.71
CA ILE A 145 3.81 2.59 15.11
C ILE A 145 4.32 1.17 15.31
N ALA A 146 3.52 0.38 16.03
CA ALA A 146 3.74 -1.06 16.17
C ALA A 146 3.36 -1.79 14.88
N PRO A 147 3.96 -2.96 14.58
CA PRO A 147 3.54 -3.78 13.46
C PRO A 147 2.04 -4.06 13.55
N ALA A 148 1.30 -3.73 12.50
CA ALA A 148 -0.08 -4.17 12.40
C ALA A 148 -0.05 -5.71 12.34
N VAL A 149 -0.54 -6.35 13.40
CA VAL A 149 -0.91 -7.75 13.33
C VAL A 149 -2.00 -7.79 12.29
N ALA A 150 -1.86 -8.60 11.26
CA ALA A 150 -2.88 -8.77 10.23
C ALA A 150 -4.14 -9.32 10.92
N GLU A 151 -4.95 -8.45 11.47
CA GLU A 151 -6.31 -8.77 11.86
C GLU A 151 -7.13 -8.81 10.57
N GLU A 152 -7.55 -10.01 10.25
CA GLU A 152 -8.60 -10.27 9.27
C GLU A 152 -9.70 -9.24 9.44
N THR A 153 -10.01 -8.54 8.37
CA THR A 153 -11.17 -7.65 8.27
C THR A 153 -12.45 -8.42 8.54
N LYS A 154 -12.83 -8.53 9.80
CA LYS A 154 -14.18 -8.88 10.21
C LYS A 154 -15.02 -7.63 10.26
N SER A 155 -15.90 -7.55 9.27
CA SER A 155 -17.25 -6.98 9.34
C SER A 155 -17.41 -5.59 9.93
N VAL A 156 -17.71 -4.68 9.04
CA VAL A 156 -18.46 -3.45 9.32
C VAL A 156 -19.75 -3.81 10.07
N PRO A 157 -20.01 -3.33 11.29
CA PRO A 157 -21.33 -3.45 11.88
C PRO A 157 -22.26 -2.45 11.20
N ALA A 158 -23.27 -2.97 10.52
CA ALA A 158 -24.38 -2.20 10.00
C ALA A 158 -24.98 -1.35 11.12
N GLY A 159 -24.85 -0.03 11.00
CA GLY A 159 -25.42 0.93 11.91
C GLY A 159 -26.94 0.79 11.96
N LYS A 160 -27.47 0.51 13.12
CA LYS A 160 -28.87 0.64 13.47
C LYS A 160 -29.30 2.09 13.34
N ALA A 161 -30.05 2.40 12.31
CA ALA A 161 -30.94 3.56 12.29
C ALA A 161 -32.37 3.06 12.52
N ALA A 162 -32.72 2.80 13.75
CA ALA A 162 -34.10 2.67 14.18
C ALA A 162 -34.59 4.05 14.59
N LYS A 163 -35.25 4.76 13.67
CA LYS A 163 -36.03 5.95 14.00
C LYS A 163 -37.47 5.48 14.26
N ALA A 164 -37.83 5.51 15.51
CA ALA A 164 -39.21 5.26 15.97
C ALA A 164 -40.17 6.24 15.30
N VAL A 165 -41.11 5.71 14.54
CA VAL A 165 -42.27 6.46 14.06
C VAL A 165 -43.36 6.31 15.08
N LYS A 166 -43.75 7.44 15.67
CA LYS A 166 -44.84 7.63 16.61
C LYS A 166 -46.18 7.37 15.89
N PRO A 167 -47.12 6.58 16.42
CA PRO A 167 -48.41 6.36 15.79
C PRO A 167 -49.28 7.61 15.84
N ALA A 168 -49.78 8.01 14.69
CA ALA A 168 -50.77 9.10 14.55
C ALA A 168 -52.13 8.63 15.06
N GLN A 169 -52.76 9.53 15.78
CA GLN A 169 -54.07 9.37 16.36
C GLN A 169 -55.17 9.18 15.32
N ALA A 170 -56.10 8.32 15.69
CA ALA A 170 -57.33 8.06 14.99
C ALA A 170 -58.21 9.36 14.88
N VAL A 171 -58.64 9.65 13.68
CA VAL A 171 -59.64 10.68 13.39
C VAL A 171 -61.03 10.02 13.50
N LYS A 172 -61.91 10.56 14.33
CA LYS A 172 -63.28 10.17 14.47
C LYS A 172 -64.08 10.53 13.21
N PRO A 173 -65.07 9.71 12.81
CA PRO A 173 -66.01 10.09 11.76
C PRO A 173 -67.03 11.10 12.30
N LEU A 174 -67.32 12.14 11.56
CA LEU A 174 -68.48 12.99 11.73
C LEU A 174 -69.66 12.36 11.02
N GLU A 175 -70.71 12.11 11.80
CA GLU A 175 -72.05 11.90 11.29
C GLU A 175 -72.66 13.26 10.99
N ASP A 176 -73.18 13.40 9.80
CA ASP A 176 -74.54 13.88 9.43
C ASP A 176 -74.71 13.76 7.91
#